data_db955a03d39255d06769979fd2d65934
#
_entry.id   db955a03d39255d06769979fd2d65934
#
_cell.length_a   1.000
_cell.length_b   1.000
_cell.length_c   1.000
_cell.angle_alpha   90.00
_cell.angle_beta   90.00
_cell.angle_gamma   90.00
#
_symmetry.space_group_name_H-M   'P 1'
#
loop_
_entity.id
_entity.type
_entity.pdbx_description
1 polymer ?
#
loop_
_entity_poly.entity_id
_entity_poly.type
_entity_poly.pdbx_seq_one_letter_code
_entity_poly.pdbx_strand_id
1 'polypeptide(L)'
;MVPVYAAPVIARLQCVVLDCADVDGLSGFYQALLGGVVNQPDPRWSNDDSWATLHTGSGIVLAFQRVEDHRPPRWPDPARPQQFHLDLGVEDLDQAQQHVLKLGATLLDAGDPKRSWRIFADPAGHPFCLVRD
;
A
#
# COMPACT_ATOMS: atom_id res chain seq x y z
N MET A 1 32.24 -9.51 14.34
CA MET A 1 32.03 -8.04 14.20
C MET A 1 30.61 -7.70 14.54
N VAL A 2 30.41 -6.76 15.44
CA VAL A 2 29.08 -6.29 15.81
C VAL A 2 28.65 -5.24 14.79
N PRO A 3 27.50 -5.40 14.12
CA PRO A 3 27.00 -4.37 13.20
C PRO A 3 26.77 -3.05 13.92
N VAL A 4 27.04 -1.93 13.24
CA VAL A 4 26.85 -0.59 13.83
C VAL A 4 25.39 -0.30 14.20
N TYR A 5 24.45 -1.02 13.60
CA TYR A 5 23.02 -0.86 13.87
C TYR A 5 22.50 -1.82 14.95
N ALA A 6 23.39 -2.54 15.66
CA ALA A 6 23.00 -3.50 16.68
C ALA A 6 22.72 -2.85 18.03
N ALA A 7 22.24 -1.59 18.05
CA ALA A 7 21.76 -0.95 19.26
C ALA A 7 20.52 -1.65 19.79
N PRO A 8 20.20 -1.56 21.09
CA PRO A 8 18.99 -2.17 21.65
C PRO A 8 17.74 -1.72 20.91
N VAL A 9 16.88 -2.67 20.61
CA VAL A 9 15.60 -2.40 19.95
C VAL A 9 14.59 -1.97 21.00
N ILE A 10 14.06 -0.76 20.84
CA ILE A 10 13.06 -0.21 21.77
C ILE A 10 11.65 -0.42 21.24
N ALA A 11 11.47 -0.41 19.91
CA ALA A 11 10.17 -0.52 19.27
C ALA A 11 10.26 -1.38 18.02
N ARG A 12 9.13 -1.96 17.62
CA ARG A 12 9.00 -2.73 16.39
C ARG A 12 7.89 -2.15 15.54
N LEU A 13 8.10 -2.08 14.24
CA LEU A 13 7.07 -1.67 13.31
C LEU A 13 5.98 -2.76 13.26
N GLN A 14 4.77 -2.42 13.71
CA GLN A 14 3.66 -3.38 13.70
C GLN A 14 2.94 -3.40 12.36
N CYS A 15 2.66 -2.24 11.79
CA CYS A 15 1.96 -2.15 10.53
C CYS A 15 2.14 -0.77 9.91
N VAL A 16 1.77 -0.66 8.64
CA VAL A 16 1.63 0.61 7.93
C VAL A 16 0.14 0.86 7.74
N VAL A 17 -0.33 2.02 8.16
CA VAL A 17 -1.76 2.36 8.11
C VAL A 17 -2.04 3.29 6.95
N LEU A 18 -3.03 2.93 6.14
CA LEU A 18 -3.52 3.73 5.02
C LEU A 18 -4.92 4.24 5.37
N ASP A 19 -5.10 5.55 5.32
CA ASP A 19 -6.41 6.16 5.53
C ASP A 19 -7.27 6.00 4.29
N CYS A 20 -8.56 5.81 4.48
CA CYS A 20 -9.50 5.63 3.36
C CYS A 20 -10.93 5.95 3.77
N ALA A 21 -11.80 6.06 2.79
CA ALA A 21 -13.23 6.17 3.01
C ALA A 21 -13.90 4.79 3.08
N ASP A 22 -13.35 3.81 2.35
CA ASP A 22 -13.91 2.46 2.20
C ASP A 22 -12.87 1.43 2.59
N VAL A 23 -12.94 0.97 3.83
CA VAL A 23 -11.98 0.00 4.38
C VAL A 23 -12.03 -1.33 3.64
N ASP A 24 -13.23 -1.84 3.36
CA ASP A 24 -13.38 -3.13 2.68
C ASP A 24 -12.89 -3.06 1.24
N GLY A 25 -13.19 -1.96 0.55
CA GLY A 25 -12.73 -1.77 -0.82
C GLY A 25 -11.22 -1.69 -0.92
N LEU A 26 -10.58 -0.94 -0.03
CA LEU A 26 -9.13 -0.78 -0.09
C LEU A 26 -8.40 -2.04 0.37
N SER A 27 -8.84 -2.69 1.45
CA SER A 27 -8.23 -3.94 1.89
C SER A 27 -8.39 -5.04 0.83
N GLY A 28 -9.55 -5.11 0.17
CA GLY A 28 -9.79 -6.05 -0.92
C GLY A 28 -8.88 -5.79 -2.12
N PHE A 29 -8.65 -4.54 -2.47
CA PHE A 29 -7.72 -4.17 -3.54
C PHE A 29 -6.32 -4.72 -3.26
N TYR A 30 -5.78 -4.45 -2.07
CA TYR A 30 -4.44 -4.91 -1.74
C TYR A 30 -4.36 -6.43 -1.53
N GLN A 31 -5.42 -7.05 -1.02
CA GLN A 31 -5.47 -8.51 -0.94
C GLN A 31 -5.41 -9.15 -2.33
N ALA A 32 -6.16 -8.62 -3.28
CA ALA A 32 -6.13 -9.12 -4.64
C ALA A 32 -4.76 -8.94 -5.30
N LEU A 33 -4.07 -7.86 -4.95
CA LEU A 33 -2.76 -7.53 -5.52
C LEU A 33 -1.61 -8.28 -4.85
N LEU A 34 -1.63 -8.39 -3.54
CA LEU A 34 -0.50 -8.91 -2.75
C LEU A 34 -0.74 -10.30 -2.16
N GLY A 35 -1.99 -10.78 -2.21
CA GLY A 35 -2.35 -11.99 -1.48
C GLY A 35 -2.47 -11.73 0.01
N GLY A 36 -2.45 -12.78 0.81
CA GLY A 36 -2.50 -12.68 2.25
C GLY A 36 -3.90 -12.80 2.82
N VAL A 37 -4.03 -12.54 4.12
CA VAL A 37 -5.26 -12.75 4.87
C VAL A 37 -5.75 -11.44 5.46
N VAL A 38 -6.98 -11.07 5.11
CA VAL A 38 -7.65 -9.90 5.69
C VAL A 38 -8.18 -10.25 7.08
N ASN A 39 -7.90 -9.38 8.05
CA ASN A 39 -8.40 -9.52 9.42
C ASN A 39 -8.06 -10.85 10.07
N GLN A 40 -6.82 -11.30 9.88
CA GLN A 40 -6.36 -12.50 10.57
C GLN A 40 -6.53 -12.33 12.07
N PRO A 41 -7.15 -13.30 12.78
CA PRO A 41 -7.36 -13.18 14.22
C PRO A 41 -6.04 -12.99 14.97
N ASP A 42 -5.96 -11.88 15.73
CA ASP A 42 -4.79 -11.54 16.52
C ASP A 42 -5.25 -10.55 17.59
N PRO A 43 -4.97 -10.80 18.88
CA PRO A 43 -5.43 -9.91 19.95
C PRO A 43 -4.85 -8.49 19.88
N ARG A 44 -3.80 -8.28 19.08
CA ARG A 44 -3.24 -6.94 18.86
C ARG A 44 -4.13 -6.04 18.01
N TRP A 45 -5.05 -6.63 17.24
CA TRP A 45 -5.85 -5.88 16.26
C TRP A 45 -7.31 -5.85 16.67
N SER A 46 -7.90 -4.65 16.64
CA SER A 46 -9.33 -4.48 16.84
C SER A 46 -9.97 -4.39 15.46
N ASN A 47 -10.80 -5.36 15.11
CA ASN A 47 -11.45 -5.43 13.81
C ASN A 47 -12.90 -4.98 13.94
N ASP A 48 -13.20 -3.81 13.41
CA ASP A 48 -14.56 -3.29 13.31
C ASP A 48 -14.75 -2.64 11.93
N ASP A 49 -15.86 -1.95 11.73
CA ASP A 49 -16.18 -1.34 10.43
C ASP A 49 -15.25 -0.19 10.05
N SER A 50 -14.46 0.32 10.99
CA SER A 50 -13.55 1.43 10.75
C SER A 50 -12.09 1.01 10.55
N TRP A 51 -11.81 -0.30 10.60
CA TRP A 51 -10.44 -0.81 10.61
C TRP A 51 -10.38 -2.19 10.00
N ALA A 52 -9.36 -2.42 9.19
CA ALA A 52 -9.03 -3.77 8.70
C ALA A 52 -7.52 -3.91 8.62
N THR A 53 -7.05 -5.16 8.66
CA THR A 53 -5.64 -5.48 8.46
C THR A 53 -5.49 -6.45 7.31
N LEU A 54 -4.34 -6.39 6.63
CA LEU A 54 -3.93 -7.38 5.63
C LEU A 54 -2.58 -7.93 6.04
N HIS A 55 -2.55 -9.21 6.36
CA HIS A 55 -1.33 -9.92 6.74
C HIS A 55 -0.74 -10.54 5.49
N THR A 56 0.27 -9.88 4.92
CA THR A 56 0.91 -10.33 3.68
C THR A 56 1.86 -11.50 3.95
N GLY A 57 2.14 -12.29 2.92
CA GLY A 57 3.06 -13.42 3.04
C GLY A 57 4.51 -13.03 3.33
N SER A 58 4.87 -11.77 3.15
CA SER A 58 6.22 -11.26 3.44
C SER A 58 6.43 -10.91 4.91
N GLY A 59 5.39 -10.99 5.74
CA GLY A 59 5.44 -10.58 7.14
C GLY A 59 5.09 -9.13 7.38
N ILE A 60 4.96 -8.32 6.32
CA ILE A 60 4.51 -6.94 6.44
C ILE A 60 2.99 -6.94 6.61
N VAL A 61 2.50 -6.15 7.56
CA VAL A 61 1.07 -5.97 7.77
C VAL A 61 0.69 -4.57 7.32
N LEU A 62 -0.30 -4.49 6.44
CA LEU A 62 -0.96 -3.24 6.09
C LEU A 62 -2.25 -3.13 6.89
N ALA A 63 -2.55 -1.92 7.34
CA ALA A 63 -3.83 -1.65 8.01
C ALA A 63 -4.56 -0.55 7.24
N PHE A 64 -5.87 -0.54 7.36
CA PHE A 64 -6.72 0.39 6.63
C PHE A 64 -7.67 1.01 7.65
N GLN A 65 -7.64 2.34 7.75
CA GLN A 65 -8.43 3.07 8.74
C GLN A 65 -9.43 3.95 8.02
N ARG A 66 -10.71 3.80 8.37
CA ARG A 66 -11.73 4.69 7.85
C ARG A 66 -11.60 6.06 8.49
N VAL A 67 -11.54 7.08 7.65
CA VAL A 67 -11.49 8.48 8.05
C VAL A 67 -12.71 9.16 7.46
N GLU A 68 -13.52 9.81 8.31
CA GLU A 68 -14.57 10.69 7.81
C GLU A 68 -13.91 11.82 7.04
N ASP A 69 -14.51 12.25 5.96
CA ASP A 69 -13.95 13.34 5.17
C ASP A 69 -12.53 13.04 4.66
N HIS A 70 -12.30 11.79 4.24
CA HIS A 70 -11.01 11.40 3.66
C HIS A 70 -10.70 12.26 2.44
N ARG A 71 -9.53 12.90 2.45
CA ARG A 71 -9.04 13.73 1.34
C ARG A 71 -7.87 13.03 0.68
N PRO A 72 -8.08 12.41 -0.49
CA PRO A 72 -7.02 11.66 -1.14
C PRO A 72 -5.83 12.57 -1.47
N PRO A 73 -4.59 12.07 -1.36
CA PRO A 73 -3.46 12.74 -1.98
C PRO A 73 -3.65 12.78 -3.49
N ARG A 74 -3.07 13.77 -4.15
CA ARG A 74 -3.14 13.93 -5.62
C ARG A 74 -1.75 14.24 -6.14
N TRP A 75 -0.96 13.21 -6.19
CA TRP A 75 0.38 13.37 -6.73
C TRP A 75 0.32 13.79 -8.21
N PRO A 76 1.12 14.77 -8.66
CA PRO A 76 2.16 15.50 -7.94
C PRO A 76 1.71 16.88 -7.42
N ASP A 77 0.45 17.09 -7.14
CA ASP A 77 -0.09 18.37 -6.68
C ASP A 77 0.45 18.71 -5.29
N PRO A 78 1.22 19.82 -5.11
CA PRO A 78 1.78 20.18 -3.82
C PRO A 78 0.71 20.58 -2.78
N ALA A 79 -0.52 20.89 -3.20
CA ALA A 79 -1.62 21.16 -2.28
C ALA A 79 -2.20 19.88 -1.69
N ARG A 80 -1.96 18.75 -2.31
CA ARG A 80 -2.43 17.43 -1.87
C ARG A 80 -1.31 16.40 -1.97
N PRO A 81 -0.20 16.58 -1.22
CA PRO A 81 0.98 15.74 -1.38
C PRO A 81 0.75 14.34 -0.83
N GLN A 82 1.49 13.39 -1.40
CA GLN A 82 1.70 12.11 -0.72
C GLN A 82 2.58 12.32 0.50
N GLN A 83 2.36 11.52 1.54
CA GLN A 83 3.23 11.52 2.71
C GLN A 83 4.24 10.37 2.65
N PHE A 84 3.88 9.32 1.97
CA PHE A 84 4.72 8.17 1.67
C PHE A 84 4.07 7.40 0.51
N HIS A 85 4.77 6.41 -0.03
CA HIS A 85 4.20 5.51 -1.04
C HIS A 85 4.75 4.11 -0.85
N LEU A 86 4.08 3.14 -1.44
CA LEU A 86 4.54 1.76 -1.47
C LEU A 86 5.24 1.49 -2.80
N ASP A 87 6.33 0.73 -2.77
CA ASP A 87 6.93 0.16 -3.96
C ASP A 87 6.64 -1.33 -3.98
N LEU A 88 6.05 -1.80 -5.06
CA LEU A 88 5.66 -3.21 -5.24
C LEU A 88 6.48 -3.80 -6.37
N GLY A 89 7.24 -4.85 -6.07
CA GLY A 89 8.07 -5.54 -7.06
C GLY A 89 7.23 -6.40 -7.99
N VAL A 90 7.48 -6.29 -9.29
CA VAL A 90 6.79 -7.08 -10.32
C VAL A 90 7.80 -7.58 -11.34
N GLU A 91 7.48 -8.66 -12.05
CA GLU A 91 8.33 -9.18 -13.11
C GLU A 91 8.12 -8.46 -14.44
N ASP A 92 6.86 -8.15 -14.76
CA ASP A 92 6.44 -7.56 -16.04
C ASP A 92 5.57 -6.34 -15.77
N LEU A 93 6.09 -5.14 -16.08
CA LEU A 93 5.38 -3.89 -15.85
C LEU A 93 4.09 -3.79 -16.66
N ASP A 94 4.08 -4.25 -17.90
CA ASP A 94 2.91 -4.13 -18.76
C ASP A 94 1.76 -5.01 -18.24
N GLN A 95 2.04 -6.24 -17.89
CA GLN A 95 1.05 -7.14 -17.30
C GLN A 95 0.55 -6.63 -15.95
N ALA A 96 1.48 -6.20 -15.10
CA ALA A 96 1.13 -5.69 -13.78
C ALA A 96 0.27 -4.44 -13.88
N GLN A 97 0.57 -3.54 -14.82
CA GLN A 97 -0.25 -2.35 -15.05
C GLN A 97 -1.67 -2.72 -15.43
N GLN A 98 -1.86 -3.64 -16.39
CA GLN A 98 -3.18 -4.09 -16.77
C GLN A 98 -3.94 -4.66 -15.58
N HIS A 99 -3.24 -5.41 -14.73
CA HIS A 99 -3.84 -6.04 -13.56
C HIS A 99 -4.31 -5.00 -12.54
N VAL A 100 -3.45 -4.06 -12.17
CA VAL A 100 -3.82 -3.05 -11.15
C VAL A 100 -4.91 -2.11 -11.65
N LEU A 101 -4.93 -1.79 -12.95
CA LEU A 101 -6.00 -0.96 -13.51
C LEU A 101 -7.36 -1.67 -13.44
N LYS A 102 -7.40 -2.98 -13.68
CA LYS A 102 -8.62 -3.77 -13.53
C LYS A 102 -9.09 -3.80 -12.08
N LEU A 103 -8.18 -3.77 -11.12
CA LEU A 103 -8.51 -3.76 -9.70
C LEU A 103 -8.99 -2.40 -9.20
N GLY A 104 -8.86 -1.35 -10.00
CA GLY A 104 -9.35 -0.02 -9.65
C GLY A 104 -8.28 1.03 -9.43
N ALA A 105 -7.01 0.72 -9.71
CA ALA A 105 -5.95 1.72 -9.65
C ALA A 105 -6.04 2.68 -10.84
N THR A 106 -5.43 3.84 -10.67
CA THR A 106 -5.31 4.86 -11.72
C THR A 106 -3.84 5.04 -12.05
N LEU A 107 -3.51 5.07 -13.34
CA LEU A 107 -2.14 5.37 -13.78
C LEU A 107 -1.88 6.87 -13.64
N LEU A 108 -0.83 7.23 -12.90
CA LEU A 108 -0.41 8.62 -12.72
C LEU A 108 0.76 9.00 -13.62
N ASP A 109 1.74 8.10 -13.75
CA ASP A 109 2.94 8.37 -14.55
C ASP A 109 3.54 7.05 -15.06
N ALA A 110 3.46 6.83 -16.37
CA ALA A 110 4.05 5.67 -17.01
C ALA A 110 5.56 5.83 -17.23
N GLY A 111 6.02 7.08 -17.30
CA GLY A 111 7.42 7.38 -17.54
C GLY A 111 7.92 6.98 -18.92
N ASP A 112 9.21 7.00 -19.06
CA ASP A 112 9.93 6.53 -20.25
C ASP A 112 9.81 5.00 -20.33
N PRO A 113 9.66 4.40 -21.52
CA PRO A 113 9.61 2.94 -21.67
C PRO A 113 10.80 2.19 -21.08
N LYS A 114 11.95 2.84 -20.92
CA LYS A 114 13.15 2.24 -20.33
C LYS A 114 13.16 2.33 -18.81
N ARG A 115 12.29 3.16 -18.22
CA ARG A 115 12.24 3.33 -16.77
C ARG A 115 11.67 2.07 -16.12
N SER A 116 12.29 1.63 -15.02
CA SER A 116 11.95 0.38 -14.35
C SER A 116 10.78 0.50 -13.37
N TRP A 117 10.14 1.67 -13.29
CA TRP A 117 9.00 1.84 -12.40
C TRP A 117 7.93 2.72 -13.06
N ARG A 118 6.68 2.57 -12.57
CA ARG A 118 5.54 3.38 -12.95
C ARG A 118 4.74 3.74 -11.71
N ILE A 119 4.10 4.90 -11.72
CA ILE A 119 3.41 5.45 -10.57
C ILE A 119 1.90 5.36 -10.79
N PHE A 120 1.19 4.87 -9.77
CA PHE A 120 -0.26 4.69 -9.79
C PHE A 120 -0.85 5.27 -8.51
N ALA A 121 -2.18 5.50 -8.52
CA ALA A 121 -2.96 5.75 -7.31
C ALA A 121 -3.83 4.53 -7.03
N ASP A 122 -3.92 4.14 -5.77
CA ASP A 122 -4.86 3.10 -5.35
C ASP A 122 -6.29 3.68 -5.30
N PRO A 123 -7.32 2.86 -5.01
CA PRO A 123 -8.71 3.37 -4.98
C PRO A 123 -8.97 4.47 -3.94
N ALA A 124 -8.12 4.61 -2.92
CA ALA A 124 -8.21 5.71 -1.95
C ALA A 124 -7.37 6.92 -2.34
N GLY A 125 -6.63 6.85 -3.45
CA GLY A 125 -5.80 7.93 -3.96
C GLY A 125 -4.34 7.86 -3.52
N HIS A 126 -3.95 6.90 -2.70
CA HIS A 126 -2.56 6.80 -2.27
C HIS A 126 -1.65 6.38 -3.42
N PRO A 127 -0.56 7.10 -3.66
CA PRO A 127 0.40 6.68 -4.68
C PRO A 127 1.11 5.39 -4.30
N PHE A 128 1.33 4.55 -5.30
CA PHE A 128 2.22 3.40 -5.19
C PHE A 128 2.94 3.22 -6.52
N CYS A 129 4.10 2.58 -6.46
CA CYS A 129 4.88 2.27 -7.65
C CYS A 129 4.84 0.77 -7.91
N LEU A 130 4.78 0.41 -9.19
CA LEU A 130 5.20 -0.90 -9.64
C LEU A 130 6.65 -0.78 -10.09
N VAL A 131 7.50 -1.63 -9.56
CA VAL A 131 8.94 -1.60 -9.82
C VAL A 131 9.35 -2.96 -10.39
N ARG A 132 9.97 -2.95 -11.57
CA ARG A 132 10.46 -4.19 -12.17
C ARG A 132 11.70 -4.67 -11.40
N ASP A 133 11.60 -5.90 -10.92
CA ASP A 133 12.70 -6.59 -10.23
C ASP A 133 13.80 -7.00 -11.19
#